data_5b3591b7ace8e52ce1b197b2e6180d56
#
_entry.id   5b3591b7ace8e52ce1b197b2e6180d56
#
_cell.length_a   1.000
_cell.length_b   1.000
_cell.length_c   1.000
_cell.angle_alpha   90.00
_cell.angle_beta   90.00
_cell.angle_gamma   90.00
#
_symmetry.space_group_name_H-M   'P 1'
#
loop_
_entity.id
_entity.type
_entity.pdbx_description
1 polymer ?
#
loop_
_entity_poly.entity_id
_entity_poly.type
_entity_poly.pdbx_seq_one_letter_code
_entity_poly.pdbx_strand_id
1 'polypeptide(L)'
;MTTDIPDGQLYLGRTSSDEPIFYEASNLTTHGVIVGMTGSGKTGLGMVILEEALLADIPTLIIDPKGDMGNLLLTFPNMSATDFTPWVADDDDPAAMADLWKSGLARSGITPS
;
A
#
# COMPACT_ATOMS: atom_id res chain seq x y z
N MET A 1 -13.06 -2.86 10.62
CA MET A 1 -14.16 -2.17 9.94
C MET A 1 -13.81 -2.11 8.46
N THR A 2 -14.48 -2.87 7.64
CA THR A 2 -14.25 -2.82 6.19
C THR A 2 -14.80 -1.48 5.70
N THR A 3 -13.96 -0.65 5.10
CA THR A 3 -14.41 0.59 4.48
C THR A 3 -15.10 0.20 3.18
N ASP A 4 -16.41 0.40 3.08
CA ASP A 4 -17.12 0.24 1.79
C ASP A 4 -16.60 1.32 0.83
N ILE A 5 -15.86 0.89 -0.20
CA ILE A 5 -15.33 1.77 -1.22
C ILE A 5 -16.44 1.97 -2.26
N PRO A 6 -16.91 3.21 -2.51
CA PRO A 6 -17.89 3.47 -3.54
C PRO A 6 -17.35 3.13 -4.94
N ASP A 7 -18.25 2.69 -5.83
CA ASP A 7 -17.90 2.38 -7.22
C ASP A 7 -17.17 3.55 -7.90
N GLY A 8 -16.08 3.25 -8.58
CA GLY A 8 -15.28 4.25 -9.30
C GLY A 8 -14.37 5.09 -8.41
N GLN A 9 -14.28 4.79 -7.11
CA GLN A 9 -13.39 5.51 -6.20
C GLN A 9 -12.24 4.64 -5.71
N LEU A 10 -11.11 5.26 -5.40
CA LEU A 10 -9.92 4.67 -4.79
C LEU A 10 -9.83 5.16 -3.35
N TYR A 11 -9.58 4.26 -2.42
CA TYR A 11 -9.41 4.61 -1.01
C TYR A 11 -7.97 5.01 -0.73
N LEU A 12 -7.73 6.27 -0.37
CA LEU A 12 -6.37 6.79 -0.13
C LEU A 12 -5.93 6.79 1.34
N GLY A 13 -6.84 6.51 2.27
CA GLY A 13 -6.53 6.51 3.70
C GLY A 13 -7.56 7.29 4.51
N ARG A 14 -7.13 7.85 5.64
CA ARG A 14 -7.98 8.59 6.57
C ARG A 14 -7.40 9.94 6.90
N THR A 15 -8.28 10.89 7.21
CA THR A 15 -7.90 12.19 7.79
C THR A 15 -7.45 12.04 9.24
N SER A 16 -6.91 13.11 9.82
CA SER A 16 -6.62 13.18 11.27
C SER A 16 -7.87 13.05 12.15
N SER A 17 -9.05 13.27 11.58
CA SER A 17 -10.36 13.09 12.24
C SER A 17 -10.95 11.70 12.01
N ASP A 18 -10.15 10.76 11.47
CA ASP A 18 -10.54 9.39 11.17
C ASP A 18 -11.61 9.24 10.07
N GLU A 19 -11.79 10.25 9.23
CA GLU A 19 -12.69 10.20 8.09
C GLU A 19 -11.99 9.60 6.87
N PRO A 20 -12.64 8.72 6.08
CA PRO A 20 -12.05 8.12 4.90
C PRO A 20 -11.83 9.17 3.81
N ILE A 21 -10.71 9.05 3.08
CA ILE A 21 -10.37 9.87 1.93
C ILE A 21 -10.51 9.01 0.69
N PHE A 22 -11.38 9.43 -0.22
CA PHE A 22 -11.57 8.79 -1.52
C PHE A 22 -11.09 9.70 -2.66
N TYR A 23 -10.67 9.08 -3.75
CA TYR A 23 -10.27 9.75 -4.97
C TYR A 23 -11.00 9.15 -6.17
N GLU A 24 -11.58 9.98 -7.01
CA GLU A 24 -12.31 9.55 -8.21
C GLU A 24 -11.33 8.96 -9.24
N ALA A 25 -11.46 7.66 -9.55
CA ALA A 25 -10.56 6.96 -10.47
C ALA A 25 -10.58 7.54 -11.88
N SER A 26 -11.71 8.09 -12.33
CA SER A 26 -11.84 8.74 -13.63
C SER A 26 -10.92 9.95 -13.81
N ASN A 27 -10.49 10.59 -12.71
CA ASN A 27 -9.50 11.68 -12.76
C ASN A 27 -8.10 11.21 -13.17
N LEU A 28 -7.79 9.91 -13.03
CA LEU A 28 -6.51 9.32 -13.48
C LEU A 28 -6.42 9.14 -14.99
N THR A 29 -7.48 9.41 -15.74
CA THR A 29 -7.46 9.41 -17.22
C THR A 29 -6.65 10.58 -17.81
N THR A 30 -6.28 11.55 -16.99
CA THR A 30 -5.41 12.67 -17.35
C THR A 30 -4.02 12.50 -16.71
N HIS A 31 -3.54 13.50 -15.99
CA HIS A 31 -2.24 13.46 -15.32
C HIS A 31 -2.40 13.72 -13.82
N GLY A 32 -1.66 12.98 -13.01
CA GLY A 32 -1.50 13.25 -11.59
C GLY A 32 -0.04 13.51 -11.25
N VAL A 33 0.21 14.34 -10.25
CA VAL A 33 1.55 14.60 -9.72
C VAL A 33 1.52 14.52 -8.20
N ILE A 34 2.44 13.74 -7.63
CA ILE A 34 2.64 13.68 -6.17
C ILE A 34 3.90 14.45 -5.82
N VAL A 35 3.74 15.52 -5.05
CA VAL A 35 4.84 16.38 -4.64
C VAL A 35 5.00 16.41 -3.13
N GLY A 36 6.21 16.60 -2.67
CA GLY A 36 6.52 16.68 -1.24
C GLY A 36 8.03 16.58 -0.98
N MET A 37 8.45 16.92 0.24
CA MET A 37 9.83 16.78 0.68
C MET A 37 10.23 15.30 0.86
N THR A 38 11.53 15.03 0.98
CA THR A 38 12.04 13.71 1.36
C THR A 38 11.41 13.29 2.70
N GLY A 39 10.94 12.04 2.79
CA GLY A 39 10.30 11.51 4.00
C GLY A 39 8.84 11.92 4.20
N SER A 40 8.24 12.69 3.29
CA SER A 40 6.82 13.13 3.40
C SER A 40 5.78 12.05 3.02
N GLY A 41 6.21 10.85 2.61
CA GLY A 41 5.31 9.75 2.26
C GLY A 41 4.89 9.70 0.78
N LYS A 42 5.59 10.42 -0.14
CA LYS A 42 5.23 10.42 -1.58
C LYS A 42 5.17 9.02 -2.19
N THR A 43 6.22 8.22 -1.95
CA THR A 43 6.29 6.84 -2.47
C THR A 43 5.16 5.99 -1.87
N GLY A 44 4.90 6.13 -0.57
CA GLY A 44 3.80 5.43 0.09
C GLY A 44 2.43 5.78 -0.49
N LEU A 45 2.15 7.07 -0.75
CA LEU A 45 0.90 7.48 -1.41
C LEU A 45 0.82 6.93 -2.84
N GLY A 46 1.95 6.91 -3.58
CA GLY A 46 2.01 6.30 -4.90
C GLY A 46 1.69 4.81 -4.87
N MET A 47 2.22 4.07 -3.90
CA MET A 47 1.92 2.65 -3.70
C MET A 47 0.44 2.42 -3.39
N VAL A 48 -0.17 3.21 -2.51
CA VAL A 48 -1.61 3.11 -2.19
C VAL A 48 -2.45 3.31 -3.46
N ILE A 49 -2.17 4.33 -4.27
CA ILE A 49 -2.90 4.57 -5.52
C ILE A 49 -2.76 3.38 -6.48
N LEU A 50 -1.56 2.79 -6.60
CA LEU A 50 -1.32 1.64 -7.47
C LEU A 50 -2.05 0.39 -6.97
N GLU A 51 -2.02 0.11 -5.68
CA GLU A 51 -2.73 -1.01 -5.06
C GLU A 51 -4.23 -0.89 -5.25
N GLU A 52 -4.80 0.28 -4.98
CA GLU A 52 -6.22 0.55 -5.17
C GLU A 52 -6.65 0.44 -6.64
N ALA A 53 -5.82 0.92 -7.57
CA ALA A 53 -6.07 0.77 -9.00
C ALA A 53 -6.08 -0.72 -9.41
N LEU A 54 -5.14 -1.52 -8.92
CA LEU A 54 -5.08 -2.96 -9.16
C LEU A 54 -6.29 -3.69 -8.57
N LEU A 55 -6.72 -3.32 -7.35
CA LEU A 55 -7.92 -3.88 -6.71
C LEU A 55 -9.20 -3.51 -7.47
N ALA A 56 -9.21 -2.39 -8.16
CA ALA A 56 -10.31 -1.94 -9.03
C ALA A 56 -10.21 -2.51 -10.47
N ASP A 57 -9.36 -3.52 -10.71
CA ASP A 57 -9.11 -4.11 -12.03
C ASP A 57 -8.65 -3.10 -13.11
N ILE A 58 -7.99 -2.01 -12.72
CA ILE A 58 -7.44 -1.01 -13.64
C ILE A 58 -6.04 -1.47 -14.08
N PRO A 59 -5.81 -1.75 -15.37
CA PRO A 59 -4.49 -2.14 -15.87
C PRO A 59 -3.46 -1.03 -15.63
N THR A 60 -2.34 -1.40 -15.00
CA THR A 60 -1.34 -0.43 -14.56
C THR A 60 0.04 -0.79 -15.11
N LEU A 61 0.73 0.19 -15.70
CA LEU A 61 2.13 0.09 -16.12
C LEU A 61 2.98 1.00 -15.24
N ILE A 62 3.96 0.42 -14.53
CA ILE A 62 4.85 1.16 -13.65
C ILE A 62 6.21 1.32 -14.32
N ILE A 63 6.66 2.58 -14.47
CA ILE A 63 8.01 2.92 -14.92
C ILE A 63 8.78 3.44 -13.71
N ASP A 64 9.68 2.61 -13.17
CA ASP A 64 10.37 2.85 -11.90
C ASP A 64 11.90 2.87 -12.09
N PRO A 65 12.48 4.01 -12.55
CA PRO A 65 13.93 4.12 -12.72
C PRO A 65 14.72 4.03 -11.42
N LYS A 66 14.08 4.32 -10.28
CA LYS A 66 14.69 4.28 -8.96
C LYS A 66 14.70 2.88 -8.33
N GLY A 67 13.73 2.03 -8.70
CA GLY A 67 13.63 0.66 -8.22
C GLY A 67 13.07 0.51 -6.82
N ASP A 68 12.27 1.47 -6.33
CA ASP A 68 11.67 1.42 -5.00
C ASP A 68 10.21 0.93 -5.00
N MET A 69 9.62 0.67 -6.16
CA MET A 69 8.27 0.13 -6.32
C MET A 69 8.21 -1.41 -6.36
N GLY A 70 9.35 -2.09 -6.41
CA GLY A 70 9.42 -3.55 -6.48
C GLY A 70 8.73 -4.27 -5.31
N ASN A 71 8.61 -3.61 -4.16
CA ASN A 71 7.93 -4.16 -2.99
C ASN A 71 6.43 -4.41 -3.21
N LEU A 72 5.79 -3.76 -4.18
CA LEU A 72 4.40 -4.05 -4.57
C LEU A 72 4.19 -5.49 -5.06
N LEU A 73 5.27 -6.15 -5.51
CA LEU A 73 5.22 -7.54 -5.98
C LEU A 73 5.36 -8.55 -4.84
N LEU A 74 5.70 -8.10 -3.63
CA LEU A 74 5.87 -8.97 -2.48
C LEU A 74 4.51 -9.21 -1.81
N THR A 75 4.11 -10.47 -1.76
CA THR A 75 2.90 -10.90 -1.07
C THR A 75 3.25 -11.92 0.00
N PHE A 76 2.69 -11.76 1.17
CA PHE A 76 2.91 -12.63 2.33
C PHE A 76 1.58 -13.15 2.87
N PRO A 77 0.95 -14.11 2.19
CA PRO A 77 -0.41 -14.56 2.50
C PRO A 77 -0.61 -15.00 3.95
N ASN A 78 0.40 -15.63 4.54
CA ASN A 78 0.34 -16.12 5.92
C ASN A 78 0.97 -15.16 6.92
N MET A 79 1.71 -14.14 6.46
CA MET A 79 2.49 -13.25 7.32
C MET A 79 3.35 -14.03 8.33
N SER A 80 3.94 -15.15 7.92
CA SER A 80 4.77 -16.00 8.77
C SER A 80 6.22 -15.52 8.77
N ALA A 81 6.98 -15.87 9.81
CA ALA A 81 8.43 -15.60 9.84
C ALA A 81 9.15 -16.17 8.59
N THR A 82 8.70 -17.32 8.10
CA THR A 82 9.27 -17.97 6.91
C THR A 82 9.09 -17.15 5.65
N ASP A 83 7.95 -16.43 5.53
CA ASP A 83 7.67 -15.57 4.38
C ASP A 83 8.62 -14.37 4.36
N PHE A 84 9.00 -13.85 5.53
CA PHE A 84 9.88 -12.69 5.66
C PHE A 84 11.37 -13.01 5.60
N THR A 85 11.78 -14.27 5.92
CA THR A 85 13.20 -14.67 5.98
C THR A 85 14.04 -14.26 4.77
N PRO A 86 13.57 -14.37 3.50
CA PRO A 86 14.39 -13.96 2.35
C PRO A 86 14.53 -12.44 2.16
N TRP A 87 13.77 -11.64 2.89
CA TRP A 87 13.59 -10.20 2.64
C TRP A 87 14.04 -9.30 3.79
N VAL A 88 14.39 -9.88 4.93
CA VAL A 88 14.93 -9.14 6.07
C VAL A 88 16.46 -9.10 6.01
N ALA A 89 17.05 -8.08 6.63
CA ALA A 89 18.49 -8.02 6.76
C ALA A 89 18.99 -9.12 7.72
N ASP A 90 20.29 -9.49 7.58
CA ASP A 90 20.89 -10.59 8.37
C ASP A 90 20.77 -10.37 9.89
N ASP A 91 20.72 -9.12 10.34
CA ASP A 91 20.62 -8.76 11.75
C ASP A 91 19.17 -8.59 12.25
N ASP A 92 18.19 -8.71 11.35
CA ASP A 92 16.77 -8.54 11.70
C ASP A 92 16.11 -9.92 12.01
N ASP A 93 15.16 -9.89 12.95
CA ASP A 93 14.35 -11.07 13.29
C ASP A 93 13.11 -11.17 12.38
N PRO A 94 13.02 -12.20 11.50
CA PRO A 94 11.86 -12.39 10.62
C PRO A 94 10.53 -12.51 11.38
N ALA A 95 10.53 -13.09 12.59
CA ALA A 95 9.32 -13.24 13.38
C ALA A 95 8.84 -11.89 13.92
N ALA A 96 9.77 -11.08 14.43
CA ALA A 96 9.44 -9.72 14.88
C ALA A 96 8.93 -8.85 13.72
N MET A 97 9.50 -8.99 12.53
CA MET A 97 9.04 -8.28 11.33
C MET A 97 7.63 -8.72 10.94
N ALA A 98 7.34 -10.01 10.92
CA ALA A 98 6.02 -10.54 10.64
C ALA A 98 4.95 -10.02 11.62
N ASP A 99 5.26 -9.98 12.91
CA ASP A 99 4.37 -9.47 13.96
C ASP A 99 4.14 -7.96 13.83
N LEU A 100 5.18 -7.21 13.47
CA LEU A 100 5.07 -5.77 13.22
C LEU A 100 4.11 -5.48 12.06
N TRP A 101 4.24 -6.20 10.95
CA TRP A 101 3.37 -6.06 9.79
C TRP A 101 1.93 -6.48 10.10
N LYS A 102 1.72 -7.63 10.75
CA LYS A 102 0.38 -8.07 11.18
C LYS A 102 -0.31 -7.01 12.05
N SER A 103 0.40 -6.51 13.05
CA SER A 103 -0.16 -5.50 13.95
C SER A 103 -0.42 -4.17 13.26
N GLY A 104 0.43 -3.77 12.31
CA GLY A 104 0.26 -2.57 11.49
C GLY A 104 -0.99 -2.66 10.62
N LEU A 105 -1.14 -3.75 9.86
CA LEU A 105 -2.30 -3.98 9.01
C LEU A 105 -3.60 -4.07 9.81
N ALA A 106 -3.59 -4.79 10.94
CA ALA A 106 -4.76 -4.92 11.82
C ALA A 106 -5.25 -3.56 12.35
N ARG A 107 -4.32 -2.63 12.68
CA ARG A 107 -4.69 -1.26 13.07
C ARG A 107 -5.37 -0.48 11.94
N SER A 108 -5.05 -0.81 10.71
CA SER A 108 -5.68 -0.22 9.51
C SER A 108 -6.93 -0.98 9.05
N GLY A 109 -7.36 -2.01 9.78
CA GLY A 109 -8.52 -2.84 9.42
C GLY A 109 -8.27 -3.78 8.23
N ILE A 110 -7.00 -3.99 7.86
CA ILE A 110 -6.60 -4.85 6.74
C ILE A 110 -6.29 -6.25 7.28
N THR A 111 -6.95 -7.26 6.70
CA THR A 111 -6.63 -8.67 6.97
C THR A 111 -5.88 -9.22 5.76
N PRO A 112 -4.66 -9.75 5.93
CA PRO A 112 -3.94 -10.41 4.85
C PRO A 112 -4.74 -11.59 4.31
N SER A 113 -4.81 -11.74 3.00
CA SER A 113 -5.53 -12.82 2.31
C SER A 113 -4.67 -13.43 1.21
#